data_7f8b096695aa8e6807692e6a7d4b77bb
#
_entry.id   7f8b096695aa8e6807692e6a7d4b77bb
#
_cell.length_a   1.000
_cell.length_b   1.000
_cell.length_c   1.000
_cell.angle_alpha   90.00
_cell.angle_beta   90.00
_cell.angle_gamma   90.00
#
_symmetry.space_group_name_H-M   'P 1'
#
loop_
_entity.id
_entity.type
_entity.pdbx_description
1 polymer ?
#
loop_
_entity_poly.entity_id
_entity_poly.type
_entity_poly.pdbx_seq_one_letter_code
_entity_poly.pdbx_strand_id
1 'polypeptide(L)'
;MKPIDDPGTWSQLRLDGSFDPSSEDAQLYLAGFCDSLYEQEFASPIESNYTCPINAFDEWLQNQANSTAPDDIYVENCANAAGLPVPQENFHSCVSSWSRQAEEMYILSREDKVQIMYFPFSSRVRYDDHFDALDKEWNLIEKWMKRQNRQAPQGVRKAYFSSDDFWWYDTNGSMMRAAYSSAGIALAAAALVILLSSRSFVLTFFATVSIGYVLTSVTATLVAIGWTLGFLEAICFAILIGISVDFVIHFSHAYSSLPGDATREDRTKYALIHMGPSILAAAFTTMASATIMLFTVITFFQKFALVLFFTVIQATAGSFVVFLTMSICIGPSDPTYLIDSLLERVGISRRTNKHAPSKDDSFSSDLGNTEREKDAVVW
;
A
#
# COMPACT_ATOMS: atom_id res chain seq x y z
N MET A 1 2.44 21.47 -13.48
CA MET A 1 2.07 20.65 -14.63
C MET A 1 0.61 20.22 -14.50
N LYS A 2 -0.23 20.36 -15.51
CA LYS A 2 -1.51 19.66 -15.53
C LYS A 2 -1.25 18.21 -15.94
N PRO A 3 -1.88 17.20 -15.31
CA PRO A 3 -1.82 15.84 -15.80
C PRO A 3 -2.32 15.80 -17.26
N ILE A 4 -1.63 15.07 -18.10
CA ILE A 4 -2.02 14.85 -19.49
C ILE A 4 -3.09 13.77 -19.45
N ASP A 5 -4.31 14.10 -19.85
CA ASP A 5 -5.43 13.17 -19.92
C ASP A 5 -5.29 12.08 -21.01
N ASP A 6 -4.18 12.12 -21.78
CA ASP A 6 -3.89 11.14 -22.83
C ASP A 6 -2.51 10.50 -22.62
N PRO A 7 -2.43 9.23 -22.19
CA PRO A 7 -1.18 8.54 -21.91
C PRO A 7 -0.33 8.23 -23.18
N GLY A 8 -0.81 8.56 -24.37
CA GLY A 8 -0.13 8.29 -25.65
C GLY A 8 0.79 9.39 -26.15
N THR A 9 0.78 10.59 -25.58
CA THR A 9 1.53 11.75 -26.10
C THR A 9 2.45 12.41 -25.07
N TRP A 10 3.51 11.74 -24.70
CA TRP A 10 4.58 12.31 -23.86
C TRP A 10 5.28 13.54 -24.46
N SER A 11 5.00 13.88 -25.73
CA SER A 11 5.63 14.99 -26.46
C SER A 11 4.95 16.34 -26.24
N GLN A 12 3.85 16.45 -25.49
CA GLN A 12 3.14 17.70 -25.28
C GLN A 12 3.00 18.04 -23.79
N LEU A 13 4.13 18.29 -23.13
CA LEU A 13 4.13 18.96 -21.83
C LEU A 13 3.52 20.36 -22.00
N ARG A 14 2.29 20.57 -21.56
CA ARG A 14 1.69 21.91 -21.45
C ARG A 14 2.17 22.55 -20.15
N LEU A 15 3.06 23.49 -20.28
CA LEU A 15 3.50 24.32 -19.17
C LEU A 15 2.36 25.26 -18.75
N ASP A 16 2.23 25.47 -17.44
CA ASP A 16 1.29 26.44 -16.90
C ASP A 16 1.82 27.85 -17.20
N GLY A 17 1.19 28.56 -18.10
CA GLY A 17 1.57 29.93 -18.48
C GLY A 17 1.41 30.97 -17.37
N SER A 18 1.01 30.56 -16.16
CA SER A 18 0.89 31.45 -15.00
C SER A 18 2.21 31.67 -14.27
N PHE A 19 3.28 30.94 -14.60
CA PHE A 19 4.60 31.19 -14.03
C PHE A 19 5.20 32.46 -14.63
N ASP A 20 5.42 33.45 -13.78
CA ASP A 20 6.00 34.73 -14.13
C ASP A 20 6.89 35.25 -12.99
N PRO A 21 8.22 35.07 -13.09
CA PRO A 21 9.17 35.51 -12.10
C PRO A 21 9.65 36.97 -12.32
N SER A 22 9.04 37.73 -13.24
CA SER A 22 9.55 39.04 -13.67
C SER A 22 9.32 40.16 -12.68
N SER A 23 8.34 40.06 -11.78
CA SER A 23 8.08 41.09 -10.79
C SER A 23 9.21 41.19 -9.75
N GLU A 24 9.49 42.39 -9.25
CA GLU A 24 10.55 42.65 -8.25
C GLU A 24 10.39 41.74 -7.02
N ASP A 25 9.16 41.64 -6.50
CA ASP A 25 8.86 40.78 -5.34
C ASP A 25 9.13 39.28 -5.65
N ALA A 26 8.87 38.84 -6.89
CA ALA A 26 9.12 37.46 -7.29
C ALA A 26 10.61 37.14 -7.41
N GLN A 27 11.38 38.07 -7.97
CA GLN A 27 12.84 37.93 -8.09
C GLN A 27 13.52 37.82 -6.73
N LEU A 28 13.20 38.74 -5.81
CA LEU A 28 13.75 38.74 -4.45
C LEU A 28 13.27 37.54 -3.64
N TYR A 29 12.01 37.14 -3.85
CA TYR A 29 11.47 35.92 -3.22
C TYR A 29 12.22 34.67 -3.68
N LEU A 30 12.50 34.51 -4.99
CA LEU A 30 13.20 33.35 -5.51
C LEU A 30 14.65 33.26 -5.03
N ALA A 31 15.35 34.39 -4.90
CA ALA A 31 16.69 34.46 -4.31
C ALA A 31 16.67 33.98 -2.85
N GLY A 32 15.77 34.55 -2.02
CA GLY A 32 15.61 34.10 -0.64
C GLY A 32 15.04 32.67 -0.48
N PHE A 33 14.26 32.17 -1.45
CA PHE A 33 13.79 30.80 -1.46
C PHE A 33 14.94 29.80 -1.53
N CYS A 34 15.95 30.11 -2.34
CA CYS A 34 17.12 29.27 -2.48
C CYS A 34 17.91 29.13 -1.18
N ASP A 35 18.17 30.25 -0.52
CA ASP A 35 18.89 30.28 0.76
C ASP A 35 18.09 29.46 1.81
N SER A 36 16.79 29.73 1.88
CA SER A 36 15.90 29.00 2.81
C SER A 36 15.76 27.51 2.51
N LEU A 37 15.99 27.07 1.26
CA LEU A 37 15.99 25.65 0.88
C LEU A 37 17.18 24.93 1.49
N TYR A 38 18.38 25.48 1.37
CA TYR A 38 19.59 24.84 1.88
C TYR A 38 19.79 24.96 3.40
N GLU A 39 18.98 25.76 4.06
CA GLU A 39 18.88 25.77 5.53
C GLU A 39 18.05 24.59 6.08
N GLN A 40 17.30 23.90 5.21
CA GLN A 40 16.47 22.79 5.65
C GLN A 40 17.30 21.52 5.87
N GLU A 41 16.92 20.75 6.88
CA GLU A 41 17.59 19.49 7.18
C GLU A 41 17.51 18.45 6.06
N PHE A 42 16.47 18.51 5.21
CA PHE A 42 16.23 17.57 4.12
C PHE A 42 16.97 17.93 2.82
N ALA A 43 17.54 19.13 2.71
CA ALA A 43 18.16 19.61 1.49
C ALA A 43 19.64 19.89 1.69
N SER A 44 20.45 19.44 0.75
CA SER A 44 21.86 19.77 0.64
C SER A 44 22.17 20.23 -0.79
N PRO A 45 23.14 21.14 -0.99
CA PRO A 45 23.62 21.47 -2.33
C PRO A 45 24.07 20.21 -3.07
N ILE A 46 23.85 20.11 -4.38
CA ILE A 46 24.25 18.97 -5.21
C ILE A 46 25.78 18.82 -5.21
N GLU A 47 26.46 19.95 -5.25
CA GLU A 47 27.93 20.04 -5.20
C GLU A 47 28.32 21.16 -4.24
N SER A 48 29.54 21.09 -3.69
CA SER A 48 30.02 22.08 -2.72
C SER A 48 30.11 23.50 -3.29
N ASN A 49 30.19 23.65 -4.61
CA ASN A 49 30.30 24.94 -5.31
C ASN A 49 29.00 25.32 -6.03
N TYR A 50 27.93 24.59 -5.81
CA TYR A 50 26.66 24.83 -6.49
C TYR A 50 26.00 26.11 -5.96
N THR A 51 25.72 27.03 -6.88
CA THR A 51 24.94 28.25 -6.62
C THR A 51 23.58 28.10 -7.31
N CYS A 52 22.51 28.50 -6.64
CA CYS A 52 21.19 28.48 -7.25
C CYS A 52 21.11 29.34 -8.52
N PRO A 53 20.31 28.97 -9.51
CA PRO A 53 20.26 29.67 -10.80
C PRO A 53 19.98 31.19 -10.66
N ILE A 54 19.09 31.55 -9.76
CA ILE A 54 18.75 32.98 -9.55
C ILE A 54 19.87 33.75 -8.83
N ASN A 55 20.57 33.09 -7.89
CA ASN A 55 21.69 33.69 -7.19
C ASN A 55 22.93 33.75 -8.09
N ALA A 56 23.14 32.72 -8.94
CA ALA A 56 24.19 32.76 -9.96
C ALA A 56 23.95 33.85 -10.99
N PHE A 57 22.72 34.09 -11.36
CA PHE A 57 22.33 35.20 -12.22
C PHE A 57 22.59 36.55 -11.55
N ASP A 58 22.25 36.69 -10.26
CA ASP A 58 22.55 37.92 -9.50
C ASP A 58 24.06 38.19 -9.39
N GLU A 59 24.85 37.17 -9.10
CA GLU A 59 26.31 37.27 -9.05
C GLU A 59 26.90 37.65 -10.42
N TRP A 60 26.37 37.10 -11.50
CA TRP A 60 26.76 37.47 -12.84
C TRP A 60 26.44 38.96 -13.12
N LEU A 61 25.25 39.46 -12.79
CA LEU A 61 24.89 40.88 -12.94
C LEU A 61 25.85 41.80 -12.17
N GLN A 62 26.19 41.48 -10.93
CA GLN A 62 27.11 42.24 -10.10
C GLN A 62 28.52 42.27 -10.68
N ASN A 63 28.98 41.13 -11.22
CA ASN A 63 30.29 41.02 -11.88
C ASN A 63 30.33 41.84 -13.18
N GLN A 64 29.27 41.85 -13.95
CA GLN A 64 29.18 42.67 -15.17
C GLN A 64 29.17 44.17 -14.88
N ALA A 65 28.43 44.60 -13.85
CA ALA A 65 28.41 45.98 -13.46
C ALA A 65 29.79 46.52 -13.02
N ASN A 66 30.65 45.62 -12.54
CA ASN A 66 32.03 45.96 -12.11
C ASN A 66 33.07 45.81 -13.23
N SER A 67 32.69 45.26 -14.41
CA SER A 67 33.61 45.04 -15.52
C SER A 67 33.77 46.33 -16.34
N THR A 68 35.01 46.63 -16.73
CA THR A 68 35.35 47.81 -17.55
C THR A 68 35.34 47.49 -19.06
N ALA A 69 34.81 46.35 -19.48
CA ALA A 69 34.80 45.93 -20.87
C ALA A 69 33.55 46.47 -21.61
N PRO A 70 33.72 47.14 -22.76
CA PRO A 70 32.64 47.86 -23.44
C PRO A 70 31.75 47.00 -24.35
N ASP A 71 31.89 45.69 -24.37
CA ASP A 71 31.24 44.81 -25.38
C ASP A 71 30.06 44.00 -24.90
N ASP A 72 29.39 44.37 -23.78
CA ASP A 72 28.36 43.54 -23.22
C ASP A 72 26.96 43.93 -23.69
N ILE A 73 26.59 43.39 -24.88
CA ILE A 73 25.20 43.32 -25.40
C ILE A 73 24.21 42.78 -24.36
N TYR A 74 24.67 42.00 -23.40
CA TYR A 74 23.87 41.37 -22.33
C TYR A 74 23.48 42.36 -21.22
N VAL A 75 24.36 43.22 -20.84
CA VAL A 75 24.07 44.29 -19.83
C VAL A 75 23.04 45.27 -20.36
N GLU A 76 23.07 45.57 -21.65
CA GLU A 76 22.08 46.43 -22.31
C GLU A 76 20.69 45.82 -22.29
N ASN A 77 20.57 44.51 -22.52
CA ASN A 77 19.31 43.76 -22.39
C ASN A 77 18.81 43.66 -20.95
N CYS A 78 19.68 43.84 -19.98
CA CYS A 78 19.36 43.83 -18.55
C CYS A 78 19.12 45.26 -17.99
N ALA A 79 18.99 46.27 -18.84
CA ALA A 79 18.81 47.67 -18.46
C ALA A 79 19.91 48.18 -17.51
N ASN A 80 21.15 47.71 -17.69
CA ASN A 80 22.33 48.02 -16.85
C ASN A 80 22.11 47.71 -15.36
N ALA A 81 21.33 46.71 -15.05
CA ALA A 81 21.13 46.28 -13.67
C ALA A 81 22.45 45.80 -13.05
N ALA A 82 22.75 46.26 -11.85
CA ALA A 82 23.95 45.86 -11.09
C ALA A 82 23.66 44.75 -10.07
N GLY A 83 22.54 44.09 -10.22
CA GLY A 83 22.04 43.01 -9.36
C GLY A 83 20.52 42.94 -9.42
N LEU A 84 19.93 42.00 -8.66
CA LEU A 84 18.48 41.88 -8.53
C LEU A 84 17.91 43.04 -7.65
N PRO A 85 16.71 43.56 -7.95
CA PRO A 85 15.82 43.14 -9.03
C PRO A 85 16.15 43.78 -10.39
N VAL A 86 16.00 43.03 -11.49
CA VAL A 86 16.03 43.58 -12.85
C VAL A 86 14.64 44.15 -13.19
N PRO A 87 14.53 45.26 -13.95
CA PRO A 87 13.25 45.82 -14.38
C PRO A 87 12.37 44.76 -15.05
N GLN A 88 11.07 44.70 -14.68
CA GLN A 88 10.14 43.67 -15.11
C GLN A 88 10.10 43.46 -16.63
N GLU A 89 10.17 44.54 -17.39
CA GLU A 89 10.13 44.55 -18.86
C GLU A 89 11.30 43.76 -19.49
N ASN A 90 12.45 43.81 -18.84
CA ASN A 90 13.70 43.27 -19.36
C ASN A 90 14.06 41.91 -18.75
N PHE A 91 13.46 41.51 -17.65
CA PHE A 91 13.82 40.32 -16.88
C PHE A 91 13.87 39.04 -17.75
N HIS A 92 12.83 38.76 -18.51
CA HIS A 92 12.78 37.57 -19.32
C HIS A 92 13.87 37.49 -20.41
N SER A 93 14.07 38.59 -21.13
CA SER A 93 15.11 38.67 -22.18
C SER A 93 16.51 38.61 -21.58
N CYS A 94 16.73 39.28 -20.46
CA CYS A 94 17.99 39.28 -19.72
C CYS A 94 18.35 37.86 -19.23
N VAL A 95 17.46 37.20 -18.48
CA VAL A 95 17.68 35.85 -17.95
C VAL A 95 17.82 34.83 -19.09
N SER A 96 17.04 34.94 -20.17
CA SER A 96 17.16 34.06 -21.32
C SER A 96 18.47 34.18 -22.06
N SER A 97 19.00 35.42 -22.16
CA SER A 97 20.29 35.67 -22.78
C SER A 97 21.43 35.14 -21.91
N TRP A 98 21.41 35.43 -20.61
CA TRP A 98 22.36 34.90 -19.64
C TRP A 98 22.37 33.36 -19.60
N SER A 99 21.20 32.72 -19.46
CA SER A 99 21.12 31.26 -19.36
C SER A 99 21.66 30.54 -20.58
N ARG A 100 21.48 31.07 -21.78
CA ARG A 100 22.06 30.54 -23.02
C ARG A 100 23.59 30.70 -23.06
N GLN A 101 24.13 31.80 -22.55
CA GLN A 101 25.57 32.04 -22.55
C GLN A 101 26.28 31.24 -21.47
N ALA A 102 25.67 31.11 -20.29
CA ALA A 102 26.22 30.38 -19.17
C ALA A 102 25.99 28.84 -19.28
N GLU A 103 25.32 28.39 -20.37
CA GLU A 103 24.88 26.98 -20.52
C GLU A 103 24.09 26.48 -19.28
N GLU A 104 23.31 27.38 -18.66
CA GLU A 104 22.57 27.08 -17.44
C GLU A 104 21.43 26.11 -17.71
N MET A 105 21.53 24.89 -17.18
CA MET A 105 20.57 23.80 -17.41
C MET A 105 19.31 23.93 -16.57
N TYR A 106 19.33 24.71 -15.51
CA TYR A 106 18.24 24.76 -14.55
C TYR A 106 17.20 25.85 -14.84
N ILE A 107 17.38 26.60 -15.92
CA ILE A 107 16.41 27.60 -16.43
C ILE A 107 15.98 27.22 -17.83
N LEU A 108 14.68 26.97 -18.01
CA LEU A 108 14.10 26.74 -19.32
C LEU A 108 13.42 28.00 -19.83
N SER A 109 13.96 28.56 -20.89
CA SER A 109 13.40 29.71 -21.62
C SER A 109 12.90 29.29 -22.99
N ARG A 110 11.76 29.79 -23.40
CA ARG A 110 11.21 29.64 -24.74
C ARG A 110 10.67 30.96 -25.25
N GLU A 111 11.04 31.35 -26.45
CA GLU A 111 10.62 32.63 -27.08
C GLU A 111 10.95 33.81 -26.16
N ASP A 112 12.16 33.82 -25.63
CA ASP A 112 12.68 34.82 -24.67
C ASP A 112 11.83 34.99 -23.41
N LYS A 113 11.02 34.03 -23.06
CA LYS A 113 10.25 33.96 -21.83
C LYS A 113 10.72 32.79 -20.95
N VAL A 114 11.06 33.08 -19.71
CA VAL A 114 11.37 32.04 -18.69
C VAL A 114 10.10 31.29 -18.37
N GLN A 115 10.10 29.98 -18.58
CA GLN A 115 8.94 29.11 -18.38
C GLN A 115 9.08 28.20 -17.17
N ILE A 116 10.30 27.77 -16.85
CA ILE A 116 10.59 26.95 -15.67
C ILE A 116 11.92 27.37 -15.09
N MET A 117 11.99 27.33 -13.78
CA MET A 117 13.23 27.48 -13.01
C MET A 117 13.31 26.31 -12.03
N TYR A 118 14.42 25.57 -12.06
CA TYR A 118 14.67 24.43 -11.19
C TYR A 118 15.63 24.83 -10.07
N PHE A 119 15.35 24.36 -8.87
CA PHE A 119 16.22 24.52 -7.70
C PHE A 119 16.63 23.12 -7.24
N PRO A 120 17.71 22.56 -7.83
CA PRO A 120 18.13 21.20 -7.51
C PRO A 120 18.76 21.13 -6.13
N PHE A 121 18.49 20.05 -5.41
CA PHE A 121 19.11 19.74 -4.13
C PHE A 121 19.28 18.23 -3.97
N SER A 122 20.21 17.81 -3.15
CA SER A 122 20.40 16.41 -2.77
C SER A 122 19.58 16.09 -1.53
N SER A 123 18.73 15.06 -1.62
CA SER A 123 17.95 14.54 -0.49
C SER A 123 18.79 13.59 0.36
N ARG A 124 18.41 13.40 1.63
CA ARG A 124 19.05 12.44 2.54
C ARG A 124 18.60 11.01 2.31
N VAL A 125 17.44 10.83 1.70
CA VAL A 125 16.86 9.51 1.44
C VAL A 125 17.16 9.05 0.02
N ARG A 126 17.22 7.73 -0.14
CA ARG A 126 17.44 7.07 -1.42
C ARG A 126 16.19 6.28 -1.80
N TYR A 127 16.01 6.00 -3.09
CA TYR A 127 14.84 5.28 -3.60
C TYR A 127 14.65 3.88 -2.98
N ASP A 128 15.73 3.26 -2.49
CA ASP A 128 15.76 1.94 -1.86
C ASP A 128 15.58 1.96 -0.33
N ASP A 129 15.43 3.13 0.27
CA ASP A 129 15.16 3.27 1.69
C ASP A 129 13.75 2.75 2.06
N HIS A 130 13.57 2.44 3.34
CA HIS A 130 12.29 2.01 3.86
C HIS A 130 11.20 3.08 3.66
N PHE A 131 9.98 2.61 3.37
CA PHE A 131 8.83 3.50 3.13
C PHE A 131 8.64 4.56 4.23
N ASP A 132 8.84 4.20 5.49
CA ASP A 132 8.70 5.14 6.63
C ASP A 132 9.72 6.29 6.56
N ALA A 133 10.93 6.05 6.08
CA ALA A 133 11.95 7.08 5.91
C ALA A 133 11.56 8.02 4.76
N LEU A 134 11.15 7.45 3.63
CA LEU A 134 10.65 8.19 2.48
C LEU A 134 9.39 9.01 2.82
N ASP A 135 8.44 8.44 3.56
CA ASP A 135 7.21 9.11 3.98
C ASP A 135 7.50 10.31 4.91
N LYS A 136 8.39 10.11 5.87
CA LYS A 136 8.82 11.19 6.77
C LYS A 136 9.45 12.34 6.01
N GLU A 137 10.37 12.05 5.10
CA GLU A 137 11.09 13.06 4.30
C GLU A 137 10.13 13.76 3.35
N TRP A 138 9.29 13.03 2.63
CA TRP A 138 8.25 13.59 1.77
C TRP A 138 7.34 14.57 2.52
N ASN A 139 6.86 14.17 3.69
CA ASN A 139 5.98 15.01 4.49
C ASN A 139 6.67 16.28 4.99
N LEU A 140 7.99 16.23 5.28
CA LEU A 140 8.78 17.41 5.64
C LEU A 140 8.90 18.38 4.47
N ILE A 141 9.28 17.86 3.29
CA ILE A 141 9.40 18.64 2.06
C ILE A 141 8.05 19.27 1.69
N GLU A 142 6.98 18.47 1.66
CA GLU A 142 5.65 18.94 1.29
C GLU A 142 5.13 20.03 2.25
N LYS A 143 5.36 19.87 3.55
CA LYS A 143 4.97 20.85 4.56
C LYS A 143 5.74 22.17 4.39
N TRP A 144 7.02 22.08 4.07
CA TRP A 144 7.86 23.24 3.80
C TRP A 144 7.41 23.94 2.50
N MET A 145 7.23 23.19 1.42
CA MET A 145 6.74 23.70 0.13
C MET A 145 5.38 24.39 0.24
N LYS A 146 4.45 23.82 1.00
CA LYS A 146 3.14 24.44 1.26
C LYS A 146 3.28 25.79 1.99
N ARG A 147 4.24 25.92 2.91
CA ARG A 147 4.52 27.19 3.58
C ARG A 147 5.08 28.22 2.59
N GLN A 148 6.07 27.81 1.80
CA GLN A 148 6.68 28.66 0.78
C GLN A 148 5.63 29.15 -0.24
N ASN A 149 4.83 28.26 -0.78
CA ASN A 149 3.77 28.62 -1.72
C ASN A 149 2.73 29.61 -1.16
N ARG A 150 2.50 29.61 0.16
CA ARG A 150 1.59 30.59 0.80
C ARG A 150 2.21 31.98 0.89
N GLN A 151 3.52 32.06 1.02
CA GLN A 151 4.27 33.33 1.14
C GLN A 151 4.66 33.90 -0.23
N ALA A 152 4.71 33.03 -1.26
CA ALA A 152 5.15 33.36 -2.60
C ALA A 152 4.26 34.42 -3.27
N PRO A 153 4.82 35.36 -4.03
CA PRO A 153 4.10 36.24 -4.95
C PRO A 153 3.30 35.47 -6.01
N GLN A 154 2.29 36.13 -6.60
CA GLN A 154 1.33 35.44 -7.48
C GLN A 154 2.00 34.71 -8.66
N GLY A 155 3.02 35.26 -9.27
CA GLY A 155 3.72 34.69 -10.43
C GLY A 155 4.51 33.42 -10.13
N VAL A 156 4.91 33.18 -8.86
CA VAL A 156 5.79 32.06 -8.47
C VAL A 156 5.17 31.15 -7.41
N ARG A 157 3.88 31.26 -7.17
CA ARG A 157 3.15 30.56 -6.08
C ARG A 157 2.94 29.06 -6.28
N LYS A 158 3.21 28.50 -7.46
CA LYS A 158 2.90 27.09 -7.78
C LYS A 158 4.16 26.23 -7.86
N ALA A 159 5.11 26.44 -6.98
CA ALA A 159 6.26 25.58 -6.87
C ALA A 159 5.86 24.18 -6.39
N TYR A 160 6.43 23.14 -6.96
CA TYR A 160 6.24 21.75 -6.56
C TYR A 160 7.59 21.02 -6.53
N PHE A 161 7.65 19.99 -5.74
CA PHE A 161 8.80 19.12 -5.60
C PHE A 161 8.67 17.92 -6.54
N SER A 162 9.78 17.51 -7.16
CA SER A 162 9.87 16.30 -7.97
C SER A 162 11.26 15.71 -7.79
N SER A 163 11.35 14.39 -7.66
CA SER A 163 12.60 13.64 -7.57
C SER A 163 12.40 12.23 -8.09
N ASP A 164 13.45 11.68 -8.70
CA ASP A 164 13.47 10.29 -9.14
C ASP A 164 13.52 9.32 -7.95
N ASP A 165 14.02 9.73 -6.79
CA ASP A 165 14.03 8.93 -5.56
C ASP A 165 12.61 8.67 -5.02
N PHE A 166 11.65 9.54 -5.34
CA PHE A 166 10.26 9.42 -4.90
C PHE A 166 9.29 8.94 -5.98
N TRP A 167 9.78 8.55 -7.17
CA TRP A 167 8.89 8.13 -8.26
C TRP A 167 8.02 6.93 -7.90
N TRP A 168 8.52 6.05 -7.02
CA TRP A 168 7.82 4.86 -6.53
C TRP A 168 7.04 5.10 -5.23
N TYR A 169 7.26 6.23 -4.56
CA TYR A 169 6.67 6.54 -3.26
C TYR A 169 5.14 6.55 -3.27
N ASP A 170 4.52 7.28 -4.18
CA ASP A 170 3.05 7.35 -4.30
C ASP A 170 2.43 5.99 -4.60
N THR A 171 3.07 5.21 -5.47
CA THR A 171 2.65 3.86 -5.81
C THR A 171 2.73 2.96 -4.58
N ASN A 172 3.85 2.98 -3.86
CA ASN A 172 4.06 2.18 -2.66
C ASN A 172 3.06 2.54 -1.54
N GLY A 173 2.87 3.83 -1.29
CA GLY A 173 1.88 4.32 -0.33
C GLY A 173 0.43 3.97 -0.69
N SER A 174 0.07 4.03 -1.97
CA SER A 174 -1.26 3.65 -2.45
C SER A 174 -1.50 2.15 -2.31
N MET A 175 -0.47 1.33 -2.58
CA MET A 175 -0.52 -0.12 -2.43
C MET A 175 -0.64 -0.55 -0.98
N MET A 176 0.10 0.08 -0.08
CA MET A 176 -0.02 -0.18 1.36
C MET A 176 -1.45 0.14 1.87
N ARG A 177 -2.00 1.28 1.49
CA ARG A 177 -3.40 1.62 1.83
C ARG A 177 -4.40 0.63 1.23
N ALA A 178 -4.21 0.23 -0.02
CA ALA A 178 -5.04 -0.76 -0.69
C ALA A 178 -4.94 -2.14 0.01
N ALA A 179 -3.77 -2.55 0.45
CA ALA A 179 -3.56 -3.79 1.18
C ALA A 179 -4.34 -3.83 2.50
N TYR A 180 -4.23 -2.79 3.32
CA TYR A 180 -4.98 -2.72 4.58
C TYR A 180 -6.49 -2.66 4.36
N SER A 181 -6.95 -1.89 3.39
CA SER A 181 -8.39 -1.80 3.08
C SER A 181 -8.93 -3.12 2.53
N SER A 182 -8.21 -3.77 1.61
CA SER A 182 -8.62 -5.07 1.06
C SER A 182 -8.60 -6.18 2.12
N ALA A 183 -7.61 -6.16 3.02
CA ALA A 183 -7.56 -7.09 4.16
C ALA A 183 -8.77 -6.91 5.07
N GLY A 184 -9.14 -5.68 5.41
CA GLY A 184 -10.33 -5.37 6.20
C GLY A 184 -11.63 -5.82 5.54
N ILE A 185 -11.79 -5.55 4.24
CA ILE A 185 -12.95 -5.97 3.46
C ILE A 185 -13.02 -7.50 3.36
N ALA A 186 -11.90 -8.17 3.09
CA ALA A 186 -11.84 -9.62 3.00
C ALA A 186 -12.17 -10.29 4.33
N LEU A 187 -11.68 -9.76 5.45
CA LEU A 187 -11.99 -10.27 6.79
C LEU A 187 -13.49 -10.09 7.13
N ALA A 188 -14.08 -8.95 6.80
CA ALA A 188 -15.51 -8.71 6.98
C ALA A 188 -16.37 -9.64 6.12
N ALA A 189 -16.00 -9.82 4.85
CA ALA A 189 -16.67 -10.76 3.96
C ALA A 189 -16.55 -12.21 4.46
N ALA A 190 -15.36 -12.61 4.91
CA ALA A 190 -15.13 -13.92 5.51
C ALA A 190 -16.00 -14.16 6.75
N ALA A 191 -16.06 -13.19 7.66
CA ALA A 191 -16.91 -13.26 8.83
C ALA A 191 -18.40 -13.41 8.46
N LEU A 192 -18.85 -12.66 7.44
CA LEU A 192 -20.22 -12.78 6.93
C LEU A 192 -20.51 -14.18 6.38
N VAL A 193 -19.61 -14.72 5.54
CA VAL A 193 -19.78 -16.08 4.96
C VAL A 193 -19.79 -17.14 6.06
N ILE A 194 -18.89 -17.05 7.04
CA ILE A 194 -18.86 -17.99 8.17
C ILE A 194 -20.13 -17.85 9.00
N LEU A 195 -20.63 -16.64 9.25
CA LEU A 195 -21.88 -16.41 9.97
C LEU A 195 -23.06 -17.06 9.24
N LEU A 196 -23.15 -16.90 7.93
CA LEU A 196 -24.23 -17.49 7.14
C LEU A 196 -24.14 -19.02 7.09
N SER A 197 -22.91 -19.57 7.03
CA SER A 197 -22.67 -21.02 6.98
C SER A 197 -22.90 -21.69 8.34
N SER A 198 -22.33 -21.15 9.41
CA SER A 198 -22.40 -21.77 10.76
C SER A 198 -23.63 -21.34 11.55
N ARG A 199 -24.30 -20.25 11.15
CA ARG A 199 -25.42 -19.60 11.86
C ARG A 199 -25.14 -19.33 13.34
N SER A 200 -23.90 -19.08 13.70
CA SER A 200 -23.46 -18.85 15.06
C SER A 200 -22.51 -17.67 15.18
N PHE A 201 -22.89 -16.66 15.93
CA PHE A 201 -22.01 -15.50 16.21
C PHE A 201 -20.75 -15.91 16.98
N VAL A 202 -20.86 -16.89 17.88
CA VAL A 202 -19.73 -17.37 18.69
C VAL A 202 -18.69 -18.07 17.81
N LEU A 203 -19.14 -18.97 16.92
CA LEU A 203 -18.23 -19.64 15.99
C LEU A 203 -17.58 -18.65 14.99
N THR A 204 -18.35 -17.67 14.52
CA THR A 204 -17.83 -16.61 13.67
C THR A 204 -16.76 -15.79 14.39
N PHE A 205 -16.95 -15.48 15.66
CA PHE A 205 -15.94 -14.80 16.47
C PHE A 205 -14.65 -15.67 16.61
N PHE A 206 -14.78 -16.95 16.93
CA PHE A 206 -13.62 -17.85 17.02
C PHE A 206 -12.87 -17.98 15.70
N ALA A 207 -13.63 -18.06 14.61
CA ALA A 207 -13.06 -18.08 13.27
C ALA A 207 -12.27 -16.79 12.96
N THR A 208 -12.85 -15.65 13.29
CA THR A 208 -12.19 -14.35 13.10
C THR A 208 -10.90 -14.23 13.94
N VAL A 209 -10.93 -14.69 15.18
CA VAL A 209 -9.73 -14.75 16.05
C VAL A 209 -8.67 -15.69 15.46
N SER A 210 -9.06 -16.86 14.96
CA SER A 210 -8.15 -17.81 14.33
C SER A 210 -7.50 -17.24 13.07
N ILE A 211 -8.27 -16.55 12.22
CA ILE A 211 -7.75 -15.86 11.03
C ILE A 211 -6.79 -14.74 11.44
N GLY A 212 -7.15 -13.96 12.46
CA GLY A 212 -6.29 -12.91 13.02
C GLY A 212 -4.96 -13.47 13.55
N TYR A 213 -4.99 -14.62 14.21
CA TYR A 213 -3.77 -15.32 14.63
C TYR A 213 -2.89 -15.68 13.43
N VAL A 214 -3.45 -16.24 12.36
CA VAL A 214 -2.71 -16.61 11.14
C VAL A 214 -2.07 -15.37 10.50
N LEU A 215 -2.84 -14.28 10.36
CA LEU A 215 -2.32 -13.03 9.81
C LEU A 215 -1.12 -12.52 10.61
N THR A 216 -1.26 -12.43 11.93
CA THR A 216 -0.21 -11.93 12.81
C THR A 216 1.02 -12.85 12.79
N SER A 217 0.80 -14.16 12.80
CA SER A 217 1.87 -15.16 12.84
C SER A 217 2.66 -15.19 11.53
N VAL A 218 2.00 -15.12 10.36
CA VAL A 218 2.69 -15.04 9.07
C VAL A 218 3.47 -13.73 8.95
N THR A 219 2.85 -12.60 9.33
CA THR A 219 3.54 -11.30 9.32
C THR A 219 4.77 -11.32 10.22
N ALA A 220 4.67 -11.86 11.44
CA ALA A 220 5.79 -11.99 12.36
C ALA A 220 6.91 -12.86 11.76
N THR A 221 6.56 -13.94 11.08
CA THR A 221 7.53 -14.81 10.40
C THR A 221 8.27 -14.08 9.27
N LEU A 222 7.56 -13.31 8.44
CA LEU A 222 8.15 -12.52 7.35
C LEU A 222 9.09 -11.44 7.88
N VAL A 223 8.68 -10.73 8.93
CA VAL A 223 9.53 -9.73 9.60
C VAL A 223 10.77 -10.36 10.21
N ALA A 224 10.63 -11.54 10.84
CA ALA A 224 11.76 -12.27 11.44
C ALA A 224 12.80 -12.74 10.40
N ILE A 225 12.39 -12.98 9.16
CA ILE A 225 13.27 -13.31 8.02
C ILE A 225 13.97 -12.03 7.47
N GLY A 226 13.58 -10.85 7.94
CA GLY A 226 14.14 -9.57 7.49
C GLY A 226 13.46 -8.99 6.26
N TRP A 227 12.23 -9.41 5.96
CA TRP A 227 11.48 -8.85 4.84
C TRP A 227 10.83 -7.52 5.19
N THR A 228 10.98 -6.58 4.29
CA THR A 228 10.29 -5.29 4.34
C THR A 228 8.96 -5.40 3.61
N LEU A 229 7.92 -4.79 4.20
CA LEU A 229 6.60 -4.75 3.58
C LEU A 229 6.66 -3.88 2.31
N GLY A 230 6.37 -4.50 1.18
CA GLY A 230 6.33 -3.86 -0.12
C GLY A 230 5.05 -4.22 -0.89
N PHE A 231 5.07 -3.93 -2.18
CA PHE A 231 3.96 -4.19 -3.11
C PHE A 231 3.55 -5.68 -3.17
N LEU A 232 4.53 -6.56 -3.21
CA LEU A 232 4.29 -8.00 -3.34
C LEU A 232 3.62 -8.58 -2.10
N GLU A 233 4.06 -8.14 -0.95
CA GLU A 233 3.55 -8.56 0.34
C GLU A 233 2.08 -8.11 0.51
N ALA A 234 1.73 -6.93 0.00
CA ALA A 234 0.35 -6.44 0.00
C ALA A 234 -0.62 -7.36 -0.77
N ILE A 235 -0.21 -7.86 -1.94
CA ILE A 235 -1.00 -8.85 -2.71
C ILE A 235 -1.08 -10.17 -1.95
N CYS A 236 0.03 -10.61 -1.36
CA CYS A 236 0.09 -11.85 -0.60
C CYS A 236 -0.88 -11.85 0.59
N PHE A 237 -1.08 -10.74 1.27
CA PHE A 237 -2.04 -10.65 2.39
C PHE A 237 -3.49 -10.95 1.97
N ALA A 238 -3.92 -10.47 0.81
CA ALA A 238 -5.28 -10.77 0.34
C ALA A 238 -5.49 -12.27 0.10
N ILE A 239 -4.49 -12.94 -0.48
CA ILE A 239 -4.52 -14.38 -0.75
C ILE A 239 -4.44 -15.18 0.56
N LEU A 240 -3.60 -14.73 1.49
CA LEU A 240 -3.42 -15.34 2.80
C LEU A 240 -4.74 -15.39 3.59
N ILE A 241 -5.52 -14.30 3.56
CA ILE A 241 -6.83 -14.26 4.21
C ILE A 241 -7.75 -15.31 3.58
N GLY A 242 -7.83 -15.41 2.25
CA GLY A 242 -8.66 -16.39 1.56
C GLY A 242 -8.35 -17.82 1.98
N ILE A 243 -7.09 -18.23 1.93
CA ILE A 243 -6.65 -19.58 2.33
C ILE A 243 -6.95 -19.87 3.81
N SER A 244 -6.75 -18.87 4.68
CA SER A 244 -7.01 -19.03 6.12
C SER A 244 -8.50 -19.23 6.41
N VAL A 245 -9.37 -18.55 5.66
CA VAL A 245 -10.84 -18.68 5.77
C VAL A 245 -11.30 -20.06 5.38
N ASP A 246 -10.78 -20.61 4.29
CA ASP A 246 -11.21 -21.92 3.76
C ASP A 246 -11.05 -23.03 4.79
N PHE A 247 -9.96 -23.08 5.52
CA PHE A 247 -9.74 -24.12 6.53
C PHE A 247 -10.67 -23.99 7.72
N VAL A 248 -10.93 -22.76 8.17
CA VAL A 248 -11.77 -22.52 9.34
C VAL A 248 -13.25 -22.67 9.02
N ILE A 249 -13.71 -22.30 7.81
CA ILE A 249 -15.12 -22.42 7.42
C ILE A 249 -15.58 -23.87 7.39
N HIS A 250 -14.74 -24.80 6.91
CA HIS A 250 -15.06 -26.22 6.88
C HIS A 250 -15.25 -26.79 8.29
N PHE A 251 -14.39 -26.46 9.24
CA PHE A 251 -14.55 -26.87 10.63
C PHE A 251 -15.77 -26.23 11.28
N SER A 252 -16.01 -24.94 11.05
CA SER A 252 -17.15 -24.21 11.59
C SER A 252 -18.49 -24.77 11.11
N HIS A 253 -18.55 -25.11 9.81
CA HIS A 253 -19.73 -25.74 9.22
C HIS A 253 -19.98 -27.14 9.80
N ALA A 254 -18.96 -27.99 9.85
CA ALA A 254 -19.07 -29.32 10.41
C ALA A 254 -19.47 -29.32 11.89
N TYR A 255 -18.93 -28.40 12.67
CA TYR A 255 -19.32 -28.21 14.09
C TYR A 255 -20.82 -27.88 14.23
N SER A 256 -21.37 -27.08 13.32
CA SER A 256 -22.76 -26.65 13.35
C SER A 256 -23.73 -27.69 12.78
N SER A 257 -23.24 -28.73 12.09
CA SER A 257 -24.08 -29.70 11.38
C SER A 257 -24.73 -30.73 12.30
N LEU A 258 -24.22 -30.94 13.51
CA LEU A 258 -24.79 -31.88 14.48
C LEU A 258 -26.05 -31.33 15.17
N PRO A 259 -27.04 -32.18 15.52
CA PRO A 259 -28.25 -31.78 16.26
C PRO A 259 -27.98 -31.10 17.60
N GLY A 260 -28.97 -30.38 18.16
CA GLY A 260 -28.87 -29.60 19.39
C GLY A 260 -28.41 -30.38 20.62
N ASP A 261 -28.72 -31.67 20.70
CA ASP A 261 -28.43 -32.53 21.86
C ASP A 261 -26.96 -32.97 21.99
N ALA A 262 -26.12 -32.68 20.96
CA ALA A 262 -24.72 -33.08 20.95
C ALA A 262 -23.88 -32.18 21.88
N THR A 263 -22.94 -32.80 22.60
CA THR A 263 -22.00 -32.05 23.44
C THR A 263 -20.96 -31.28 22.61
N ARG A 264 -20.30 -30.28 23.20
CA ARG A 264 -19.19 -29.52 22.54
C ARG A 264 -18.08 -30.45 22.06
N GLU A 265 -17.77 -31.47 22.87
CA GLU A 265 -16.75 -32.45 22.57
C GLU A 265 -17.15 -33.32 21.36
N ASP A 266 -18.40 -33.80 21.31
CA ASP A 266 -18.89 -34.58 20.17
C ASP A 266 -18.88 -33.75 18.88
N ARG A 267 -19.28 -32.51 18.92
CA ARG A 267 -19.23 -31.57 17.77
C ARG A 267 -17.82 -31.34 17.27
N THR A 268 -16.88 -31.11 18.20
CA THR A 268 -15.48 -30.89 17.84
C THR A 268 -14.86 -32.15 17.27
N LYS A 269 -15.13 -33.29 17.87
CA LYS A 269 -14.67 -34.60 17.40
C LYS A 269 -15.24 -34.94 16.02
N TYR A 270 -16.52 -34.67 15.82
CA TYR A 270 -17.17 -34.87 14.52
C TYR A 270 -16.52 -33.98 13.44
N ALA A 271 -16.34 -32.70 13.70
CA ALA A 271 -15.69 -31.76 12.78
C ALA A 271 -14.26 -32.22 12.44
N LEU A 272 -13.50 -32.67 13.43
CA LEU A 272 -12.13 -33.14 13.25
C LEU A 272 -12.07 -34.42 12.39
N ILE A 273 -12.93 -35.40 12.67
CA ILE A 273 -12.91 -36.68 11.95
C ILE A 273 -13.38 -36.53 10.49
N HIS A 274 -14.43 -35.74 10.26
CA HIS A 274 -15.01 -35.60 8.93
C HIS A 274 -14.29 -34.60 8.02
N MET A 275 -13.79 -33.49 8.56
CA MET A 275 -13.14 -32.44 7.77
C MET A 275 -11.62 -32.43 7.90
N GLY A 276 -11.06 -32.94 8.99
CA GLY A 276 -9.62 -32.96 9.22
C GLY A 276 -8.81 -33.60 8.11
N PRO A 277 -9.11 -34.80 7.66
CA PRO A 277 -8.35 -35.43 6.56
C PRO A 277 -8.39 -34.65 5.25
N SER A 278 -9.55 -34.08 4.90
CA SER A 278 -9.72 -33.28 3.69
C SER A 278 -8.89 -32.01 3.75
N ILE A 279 -8.90 -31.28 4.89
CA ILE A 279 -8.14 -30.06 5.11
C ILE A 279 -6.63 -30.37 5.07
N LEU A 280 -6.18 -31.47 5.69
CA LEU A 280 -4.77 -31.88 5.64
C LEU A 280 -4.32 -32.23 4.22
N ALA A 281 -5.16 -32.93 3.44
CA ALA A 281 -4.87 -33.23 2.04
C ALA A 281 -4.75 -31.96 1.20
N ALA A 282 -5.67 -31.01 1.37
CA ALA A 282 -5.61 -29.71 0.69
C ALA A 282 -4.36 -28.90 1.10
N ALA A 283 -4.04 -28.87 2.39
CA ALA A 283 -2.83 -28.23 2.89
C ALA A 283 -1.56 -28.84 2.29
N PHE A 284 -1.49 -30.18 2.22
CA PHE A 284 -0.35 -30.89 1.64
C PHE A 284 -0.17 -30.57 0.15
N THR A 285 -1.23 -30.60 -0.64
CA THR A 285 -1.15 -30.29 -2.08
C THR A 285 -0.72 -28.86 -2.35
N THR A 286 -1.23 -27.89 -1.57
CA THR A 286 -0.84 -26.48 -1.67
C THR A 286 0.61 -26.28 -1.24
N MET A 287 1.05 -26.94 -0.17
CA MET A 287 2.42 -26.89 0.30
C MET A 287 3.40 -27.51 -0.69
N ALA A 288 3.04 -28.62 -1.34
CA ALA A 288 3.84 -29.23 -2.40
C ALA A 288 3.98 -28.29 -3.60
N SER A 289 2.90 -27.64 -4.03
CA SER A 289 2.92 -26.65 -5.10
C SER A 289 3.80 -25.44 -4.76
N ALA A 290 3.68 -24.92 -3.55
CA ALA A 290 4.54 -23.83 -3.06
C ALA A 290 6.02 -24.24 -3.03
N THR A 291 6.33 -25.47 -2.61
CA THR A 291 7.70 -25.98 -2.59
C THR A 291 8.31 -26.04 -3.99
N ILE A 292 7.57 -26.51 -5.00
CA ILE A 292 8.05 -26.51 -6.38
C ILE A 292 8.33 -25.08 -6.87
N MET A 293 7.46 -24.14 -6.50
CA MET A 293 7.57 -22.75 -6.91
C MET A 293 8.79 -22.03 -6.28
N LEU A 294 9.32 -22.52 -5.14
CA LEU A 294 10.55 -21.99 -4.54
C LEU A 294 11.78 -22.13 -5.44
N PHE A 295 11.80 -23.10 -6.35
CA PHE A 295 12.92 -23.35 -7.28
C PHE A 295 12.82 -22.50 -8.56
N THR A 296 11.86 -21.61 -8.70
CA THR A 296 11.78 -20.70 -9.87
C THR A 296 12.91 -19.68 -9.86
N VAL A 297 13.33 -19.22 -11.04
CA VAL A 297 14.41 -18.23 -11.20
C VAL A 297 13.92 -16.80 -10.86
N ILE A 298 12.62 -16.55 -11.01
CA ILE A 298 12.03 -15.22 -10.83
C ILE A 298 11.82 -14.96 -9.34
N THR A 299 12.50 -13.97 -8.79
CA THR A 299 12.45 -13.61 -7.36
C THR A 299 11.03 -13.30 -6.84
N PHE A 300 10.15 -12.78 -7.72
CA PHE A 300 8.73 -12.59 -7.40
C PHE A 300 8.06 -13.91 -6.99
N PHE A 301 8.20 -14.95 -7.82
CA PHE A 301 7.58 -16.25 -7.53
C PHE A 301 8.22 -16.96 -6.35
N GLN A 302 9.53 -16.80 -6.13
CA GLN A 302 10.18 -17.33 -4.93
C GLN A 302 9.62 -16.71 -3.66
N LYS A 303 9.48 -15.39 -3.63
CA LYS A 303 8.90 -14.67 -2.50
C LYS A 303 7.45 -15.07 -2.26
N PHE A 304 6.65 -15.11 -3.32
CA PHE A 304 5.25 -15.55 -3.26
C PHE A 304 5.12 -16.98 -2.71
N ALA A 305 5.93 -17.91 -3.22
CA ALA A 305 5.95 -19.30 -2.78
C ALA A 305 6.29 -19.45 -1.30
N LEU A 306 7.25 -18.66 -0.81
CA LEU A 306 7.66 -18.69 0.61
C LEU A 306 6.53 -18.17 1.51
N VAL A 307 5.86 -17.08 1.14
CA VAL A 307 4.67 -16.60 1.84
C VAL A 307 3.57 -17.66 1.85
N LEU A 308 3.27 -18.26 0.69
CA LEU A 308 2.25 -19.29 0.57
C LEU A 308 2.57 -20.52 1.44
N PHE A 309 3.82 -20.96 1.44
CA PHE A 309 4.29 -22.09 2.25
C PHE A 309 4.07 -21.86 3.74
N PHE A 310 4.52 -20.72 4.27
CA PHE A 310 4.30 -20.38 5.68
C PHE A 310 2.82 -20.16 6.00
N THR A 311 2.07 -19.55 5.08
CA THR A 311 0.63 -19.35 5.26
C THR A 311 -0.11 -20.66 5.45
N VAL A 312 0.14 -21.65 4.62
CA VAL A 312 -0.55 -22.94 4.71
C VAL A 312 -0.23 -23.64 6.02
N ILE A 313 1.02 -23.64 6.46
CA ILE A 313 1.42 -24.22 7.76
C ILE A 313 0.68 -23.52 8.90
N GLN A 314 0.72 -22.20 8.91
CA GLN A 314 0.13 -21.40 9.98
C GLN A 314 -1.40 -21.43 9.97
N ALA A 315 -2.03 -21.45 8.78
CA ALA A 315 -3.48 -21.59 8.63
C ALA A 315 -3.96 -22.98 9.09
N THR A 316 -3.21 -24.02 8.77
CA THR A 316 -3.48 -25.37 9.28
C THR A 316 -3.34 -25.38 10.80
N ALA A 317 -2.25 -24.89 11.36
CA ALA A 317 -2.07 -24.79 12.81
C ALA A 317 -3.16 -23.94 13.48
N GLY A 318 -3.52 -22.80 12.91
CA GLY A 318 -4.58 -21.92 13.40
C GLY A 318 -5.96 -22.59 13.43
N SER A 319 -6.30 -23.35 12.38
CA SER A 319 -7.58 -24.06 12.32
C SER A 319 -7.64 -25.27 13.26
N PHE A 320 -6.58 -26.08 13.33
CA PHE A 320 -6.55 -27.28 14.19
C PHE A 320 -6.29 -26.94 15.66
N VAL A 321 -5.41 -26.00 15.97
CA VAL A 321 -5.05 -25.69 17.35
C VAL A 321 -5.93 -24.58 17.89
N VAL A 322 -5.96 -23.40 17.26
CA VAL A 322 -6.66 -22.24 17.83
C VAL A 322 -8.17 -22.42 17.72
N PHE A 323 -8.72 -22.66 16.53
CA PHE A 323 -10.17 -22.72 16.34
C PHE A 323 -10.81 -23.91 17.07
N LEU A 324 -10.25 -25.14 16.91
CA LEU A 324 -10.82 -26.31 17.56
C LEU A 324 -10.68 -26.26 19.08
N THR A 325 -9.57 -25.77 19.63
CA THR A 325 -9.40 -25.60 21.07
C THR A 325 -10.39 -24.58 21.64
N MET A 326 -10.61 -23.46 20.98
CA MET A 326 -11.63 -22.51 21.39
C MET A 326 -13.04 -23.14 21.32
N SER A 327 -13.30 -23.92 20.28
CA SER A 327 -14.60 -24.59 20.09
C SER A 327 -14.88 -25.65 21.16
N ILE A 328 -13.88 -26.42 21.60
CA ILE A 328 -14.08 -27.43 22.66
C ILE A 328 -14.19 -26.78 24.05
N CYS A 329 -13.40 -25.73 24.32
CA CYS A 329 -13.38 -25.08 25.64
C CYS A 329 -14.61 -24.19 25.88
N ILE A 330 -14.98 -23.37 24.91
CA ILE A 330 -15.97 -22.28 25.07
C ILE A 330 -17.09 -22.37 24.02
N GLY A 331 -17.03 -23.32 23.08
CA GLY A 331 -17.98 -23.43 21.99
C GLY A 331 -19.44 -23.57 22.46
N PRO A 332 -20.42 -23.11 21.68
CA PRO A 332 -21.82 -23.23 22.00
C PRO A 332 -22.28 -24.66 21.87
N SER A 333 -23.04 -25.15 22.85
CA SER A 333 -23.71 -26.46 22.77
C SER A 333 -24.84 -26.46 21.75
N ASP A 334 -25.51 -25.33 21.56
CA ASP A 334 -26.46 -25.10 20.48
C ASP A 334 -26.05 -23.89 19.64
N PRO A 335 -25.31 -24.08 18.54
CA PRO A 335 -24.77 -22.98 17.76
C PRO A 335 -25.80 -22.16 17.00
N THR A 336 -26.98 -22.71 16.71
CA THR A 336 -28.01 -22.06 15.88
C THR A 336 -29.04 -21.27 16.70
N TYR A 337 -29.10 -21.48 18.00
CA TYR A 337 -30.14 -20.94 18.90
C TYR A 337 -30.36 -19.42 18.76
N LEU A 338 -29.29 -18.63 18.72
CA LEU A 338 -29.41 -17.17 18.65
C LEU A 338 -29.98 -16.68 17.32
N ILE A 339 -29.58 -17.28 16.20
CA ILE A 339 -30.06 -16.87 14.89
C ILE A 339 -31.47 -17.36 14.65
N ASP A 340 -31.79 -18.57 15.08
CA ASP A 340 -33.14 -19.12 14.97
C ASP A 340 -34.14 -18.30 15.81
N SER A 341 -33.74 -17.87 17.02
CA SER A 341 -34.57 -16.97 17.85
C SER A 341 -34.75 -15.57 17.24
N LEU A 342 -33.75 -15.05 16.53
CA LEU A 342 -33.87 -13.77 15.83
C LEU A 342 -34.76 -13.90 14.58
N LEU A 343 -34.67 -14.98 13.84
CA LEU A 343 -35.49 -15.24 12.65
C LEU A 343 -36.97 -15.41 13.05
N GLU A 344 -37.26 -16.06 14.17
CA GLU A 344 -38.61 -16.14 14.73
C GLU A 344 -39.17 -14.77 15.09
N ARG A 345 -38.34 -13.87 15.68
CA ARG A 345 -38.75 -12.49 16.00
C ARG A 345 -39.05 -11.64 14.75
N VAL A 346 -38.37 -11.91 13.65
CA VAL A 346 -38.55 -11.21 12.36
C VAL A 346 -39.71 -11.84 11.53
N GLY A 347 -40.37 -12.88 12.03
CA GLY A 347 -41.52 -13.51 11.37
C GLY A 347 -41.18 -14.46 10.25
N ILE A 348 -39.90 -14.82 10.08
CA ILE A 348 -39.44 -15.83 9.12
C ILE A 348 -39.45 -17.20 9.80
N SER A 349 -40.67 -17.74 9.98
CA SER A 349 -40.85 -19.11 10.51
C SER A 349 -40.44 -20.12 9.48
N ARG A 350 -39.34 -20.84 9.70
CA ARG A 350 -39.08 -22.10 8.99
C ARG A 350 -39.95 -23.19 9.60
N ARG A 351 -40.88 -23.75 8.82
CA ARG A 351 -41.49 -25.06 9.14
C ARG A 351 -40.32 -26.06 9.25
N THR A 352 -39.86 -26.32 10.47
CA THR A 352 -39.04 -27.49 10.76
C THR A 352 -39.92 -28.70 10.60
N ASN A 353 -39.72 -29.44 9.50
CA ASN A 353 -40.22 -30.83 9.41
C ASN A 353 -39.50 -31.59 10.53
N LYS A 354 -40.15 -31.72 11.66
CA LYS A 354 -39.82 -32.70 12.70
C LYS A 354 -40.17 -34.08 12.17
N HIS A 355 -39.37 -34.65 11.26
CA HIS A 355 -39.19 -36.08 11.20
C HIS A 355 -38.20 -36.41 12.33
N ALA A 356 -38.75 -36.69 13.49
CA ALA A 356 -38.06 -37.44 14.51
C ALA A 356 -37.80 -38.84 13.92
N PRO A 357 -36.57 -39.28 13.76
CA PRO A 357 -36.32 -40.73 13.63
C PRO A 357 -36.68 -41.34 14.98
N SER A 358 -37.43 -42.43 14.91
CA SER A 358 -37.84 -43.20 16.07
C SER A 358 -36.62 -43.59 16.91
N LYS A 359 -36.84 -43.58 18.22
CA LYS A 359 -35.91 -44.08 19.25
C LYS A 359 -35.78 -45.60 19.12
N ASP A 360 -35.07 -46.12 18.17
CA ASP A 360 -34.63 -47.51 18.16
C ASP A 360 -33.65 -47.71 17.00
N ASP A 361 -32.41 -47.24 17.20
CA ASP A 361 -31.25 -47.83 16.53
C ASP A 361 -30.04 -47.57 17.41
N SER A 362 -29.70 -48.58 18.14
CA SER A 362 -28.54 -48.73 19.01
C SER A 362 -27.23 -48.47 18.24
N PHE A 363 -26.57 -47.39 18.63
CA PHE A 363 -25.22 -47.05 18.21
C PHE A 363 -24.14 -47.96 18.86
N SER A 364 -24.34 -49.27 18.82
CA SER A 364 -23.38 -50.22 19.44
C SER A 364 -22.92 -51.37 18.54
N SER A 365 -23.13 -51.33 17.22
CA SER A 365 -22.76 -52.50 16.39
C SER A 365 -22.02 -52.26 15.08
N ASP A 366 -21.49 -51.07 14.79
CA ASP A 366 -20.75 -50.83 13.53
C ASP A 366 -19.25 -50.63 13.68
N LEU A 367 -18.60 -51.32 14.60
CA LEU A 367 -17.14 -51.51 14.62
C LEU A 367 -16.66 -52.84 14.06
N GLY A 368 -17.49 -53.51 13.25
CA GLY A 368 -17.16 -54.85 12.79
C GLY A 368 -17.79 -55.28 11.45
N ASN A 369 -17.67 -54.47 10.41
CA ASN A 369 -17.81 -54.96 9.04
C ASN A 369 -17.35 -53.93 8.00
N THR A 370 -16.05 -53.83 7.83
CA THR A 370 -15.41 -53.22 6.66
C THR A 370 -15.01 -54.31 5.68
N GLU A 371 -15.99 -54.92 5.05
CA GLU A 371 -15.77 -55.62 3.76
C GLU A 371 -17.06 -55.64 2.94
N ARG A 372 -16.94 -55.04 1.73
CA ARG A 372 -17.91 -54.95 0.64
C ARG A 372 -18.90 -53.79 0.69
N GLU A 373 -18.49 -52.69 0.07
CA GLU A 373 -19.26 -52.19 -1.08
C GLU A 373 -18.39 -51.26 -1.90
N LYS A 374 -17.97 -51.73 -3.04
CA LYS A 374 -17.47 -50.92 -4.16
C LYS A 374 -18.68 -50.41 -4.91
N ASP A 375 -18.54 -49.20 -5.42
CA ASP A 375 -19.35 -48.50 -6.42
C ASP A 375 -20.26 -47.39 -5.86
N ALA A 376 -19.74 -46.18 -5.95
CA ALA A 376 -20.35 -45.06 -6.62
C ALA A 376 -19.55 -43.78 -6.34
N VAL A 377 -18.76 -43.38 -7.32
CA VAL A 377 -18.27 -42.04 -7.49
C VAL A 377 -19.40 -41.19 -8.00
N VAL A 378 -19.77 -40.10 -7.29
CA VAL A 378 -20.39 -38.89 -7.88
C VAL A 378 -19.94 -37.68 -7.10
N TRP A 379 -19.15 -36.86 -7.77
CA TRP A 379 -18.81 -35.43 -7.68
C TRP A 379 -19.03 -34.65 -6.37
#